data_2d3dd7035ad637a0fded06db2d163f48
#
_entry.id   2d3dd7035ad637a0fded06db2d163f48
#
_cell.length_a   1.000
_cell.length_b   1.000
_cell.length_c   1.000
_cell.angle_alpha   90.00
_cell.angle_beta   90.00
_cell.angle_gamma   90.00
#
_symmetry.space_group_name_H-M   'P 1'
#
loop_
_entity.id
_entity.type
_entity.pdbx_description
1 polymer ?
#
loop_
_entity_poly.entity_id
_entity_poly.type
_entity_poly.pdbx_seq_one_letter_code
_entity_poly.pdbx_strand_id
1 'polypeptide(L)'
;MTLSCSAIDTALQITTDGGIKPCCPGAHELGNLRRDPIDIILSSDTYKQVRQSIVNGTSPYCKNCDINDAIIPNSSQRHTFNRAFSSPGHQQLKQLDIRWSNLCNLTCRYCCSSDSSEWAKLEAKPIESISRDYAQGVLDLIKQNRNTIQVVYLLGGEPLLQKYNEDLLDILDNKTQIDIVTNLNVRLDNNRVYEKLKSFPHVRWNVSVDNIGDRFEYVRHGANWDLLLNNIDTLKQDFGQAHIFLHPVYSIWSAFSLAEYLDFTQRLGVEVWWQLANEDEQFPDLIRGFNLFKHSARIKESAGKQIDQLGRVDYRSKKFLGQVRDGLLATTSVLGRAEKFLSWTARNEQQLKPKYPFKDLWSELNTLLVEDLQHEQLERLR
;
A
#
# COMPACT_ATOMS: atom_id res chain seq x y z
N MET A 1 5.63 -29.99 -7.00
CA MET A 1 6.82 -29.57 -6.24
C MET A 1 6.36 -28.60 -5.19
N THR A 2 6.59 -28.91 -3.93
CA THR A 2 6.31 -27.99 -2.82
C THR A 2 7.24 -26.79 -2.92
N LEU A 3 6.68 -25.60 -3.10
CA LEU A 3 7.46 -24.38 -3.23
C LEU A 3 7.76 -23.81 -1.83
N SER A 4 8.96 -24.06 -1.32
CA SER A 4 9.46 -23.39 -0.13
C SER A 4 9.63 -21.88 -0.38
N CYS A 5 9.61 -21.10 0.69
CA CYS A 5 9.80 -19.65 0.61
C CYS A 5 10.88 -19.20 1.58
N SER A 6 11.88 -18.46 1.08
CA SER A 6 12.97 -17.92 1.89
C SER A 6 12.55 -16.82 2.86
N ALA A 7 11.37 -16.21 2.66
CA ALA A 7 10.90 -15.10 3.48
C ALA A 7 10.87 -15.43 4.98
N ILE A 8 10.46 -16.65 5.36
CA ILE A 8 10.42 -17.06 6.78
C ILE A 8 11.77 -16.97 7.49
N ASP A 9 12.86 -17.20 6.77
CA ASP A 9 14.23 -17.15 7.29
C ASP A 9 14.89 -15.77 7.08
N THR A 10 14.42 -14.99 6.10
CA THR A 10 15.14 -13.80 5.63
C THR A 10 14.39 -12.49 5.81
N ALA A 11 13.11 -12.52 6.13
CA ALA A 11 12.30 -11.31 6.25
C ALA A 11 11.55 -11.25 7.59
N LEU A 12 11.24 -10.03 7.98
CA LEU A 12 10.40 -9.72 9.13
C LEU A 12 9.52 -8.53 8.80
N GLN A 13 8.21 -8.67 9.00
CA GLN A 13 7.25 -7.60 8.95
C GLN A 13 6.71 -7.30 10.36
N ILE A 14 6.64 -6.01 10.68
CA ILE A 14 5.95 -5.50 11.87
C ILE A 14 4.77 -4.67 11.39
N THR A 15 3.56 -5.03 11.82
CA THR A 15 2.33 -4.32 11.49
C THR A 15 2.04 -3.19 12.48
N THR A 16 1.21 -2.23 12.10
CA THR A 16 0.86 -1.04 12.92
C THR A 16 0.29 -1.39 14.30
N ASP A 17 -0.38 -2.53 14.42
CA ASP A 17 -0.92 -3.08 15.66
C ASP A 17 0.07 -3.96 16.44
N GLY A 18 1.33 -4.02 16.00
CA GLY A 18 2.41 -4.78 16.64
C GLY A 18 2.48 -6.25 16.23
N GLY A 19 1.69 -6.70 15.27
CA GLY A 19 1.76 -8.06 14.74
C GLY A 19 3.08 -8.34 14.04
N ILE A 20 3.64 -9.52 14.26
CA ILE A 20 4.87 -10.00 13.62
C ILE A 20 4.50 -11.04 12.57
N LYS A 21 4.96 -10.82 11.33
CA LYS A 21 4.71 -11.70 10.19
C LYS A 21 6.00 -12.01 9.43
N PRO A 22 6.08 -13.13 8.72
CA PRO A 22 7.24 -13.44 7.89
C PRO A 22 7.27 -12.66 6.57
N CYS A 23 6.11 -12.17 6.09
CA CYS A 23 6.01 -11.40 4.86
C CYS A 23 4.68 -10.64 4.77
N CYS A 24 4.63 -9.59 3.95
CA CYS A 24 3.45 -8.73 3.77
C CYS A 24 2.19 -9.49 3.26
N PRO A 25 2.25 -10.34 2.21
CA PRO A 25 1.05 -11.03 1.74
C PRO A 25 0.63 -12.22 2.62
N GLY A 26 1.46 -12.61 3.60
CA GLY A 26 1.16 -13.70 4.51
C GLY A 26 0.07 -13.34 5.52
N ALA A 27 -0.94 -14.19 5.64
CA ALA A 27 -2.03 -13.98 6.59
C ALA A 27 -1.66 -14.33 8.04
N HIS A 28 -0.53 -15.04 8.26
CA HIS A 28 -0.20 -15.55 9.58
C HIS A 28 0.61 -14.58 10.43
N GLU A 29 0.08 -14.27 11.61
CA GLU A 29 0.79 -13.57 12.67
C GLU A 29 1.57 -14.58 13.51
N LEU A 30 2.89 -14.38 13.63
CA LEU A 30 3.78 -15.23 14.42
C LEU A 30 3.65 -14.94 15.92
N GLY A 31 3.21 -13.75 16.26
CA GLY A 31 3.01 -13.20 17.59
C GLY A 31 2.79 -11.70 17.52
N ASN A 32 2.62 -11.06 18.66
CA ASN A 32 2.30 -9.63 18.71
C ASN A 32 3.12 -8.93 19.80
N LEU A 33 3.81 -7.85 19.43
CA LEU A 33 4.66 -7.04 20.30
C LEU A 33 3.92 -6.32 21.44
N ARG A 34 2.59 -6.33 21.45
CA ARG A 34 1.80 -5.84 22.59
C ARG A 34 1.68 -6.85 23.72
N ARG A 35 2.05 -8.10 23.46
CA ARG A 35 1.95 -9.20 24.41
C ARG A 35 3.31 -9.79 24.77
N ASP A 36 4.17 -9.95 23.76
CA ASP A 36 5.41 -10.67 23.93
C ASP A 36 6.59 -9.93 23.28
N PRO A 37 7.79 -9.97 23.91
CA PRO A 37 9.03 -9.49 23.31
C PRO A 37 9.37 -10.23 22.02
N ILE A 38 10.11 -9.57 21.10
CA ILE A 38 10.44 -10.11 19.78
C ILE A 38 11.22 -11.43 19.84
N ASP A 39 12.14 -11.58 20.77
CA ASP A 39 12.94 -12.80 20.98
C ASP A 39 12.07 -13.98 21.41
N ILE A 40 11.08 -13.77 22.27
CA ILE A 40 10.09 -14.78 22.66
C ILE A 40 9.24 -15.19 21.47
N ILE A 41 8.77 -14.23 20.65
CA ILE A 41 7.97 -14.50 19.45
C ILE A 41 8.78 -15.39 18.47
N LEU A 42 10.03 -15.01 18.17
CA LEU A 42 10.88 -15.70 17.20
C LEU A 42 11.44 -17.03 17.69
N SER A 43 11.38 -17.33 18.99
CA SER A 43 11.72 -18.62 19.58
C SER A 43 10.53 -19.52 19.87
N SER A 44 9.30 -19.01 19.69
CA SER A 44 8.04 -19.68 20.01
C SER A 44 7.80 -20.96 19.20
N ASP A 45 6.97 -21.85 19.72
CA ASP A 45 6.53 -23.03 18.98
C ASP A 45 5.66 -22.65 17.77
N THR A 46 4.89 -21.56 17.85
CA THR A 46 4.16 -21.00 16.72
C THR A 46 5.11 -20.66 15.57
N TYR A 47 6.19 -19.92 15.86
CA TYR A 47 7.19 -19.60 14.84
C TYR A 47 7.80 -20.87 14.21
N LYS A 48 8.18 -21.86 15.03
CA LYS A 48 8.77 -23.14 14.56
C LYS A 48 7.81 -23.92 13.66
N GLN A 49 6.53 -24.03 14.04
CA GLN A 49 5.49 -24.70 13.26
C GLN A 49 5.23 -24.00 11.92
N VAL A 50 5.07 -22.67 11.94
CA VAL A 50 4.89 -21.89 10.72
C VAL A 50 6.09 -22.03 9.80
N ARG A 51 7.29 -21.88 10.34
CA ARG A 51 8.54 -22.07 9.59
C ARG A 51 8.59 -23.43 8.92
N GLN A 52 8.31 -24.50 9.66
CA GLN A 52 8.30 -25.87 9.12
C GLN A 52 7.28 -26.03 8.00
N SER A 53 6.07 -25.46 8.16
CA SER A 53 5.04 -25.53 7.12
C SER A 53 5.41 -24.77 5.84
N ILE A 54 6.06 -23.61 5.97
CA ILE A 54 6.52 -22.80 4.81
C ILE A 54 7.70 -23.49 4.11
N VAL A 55 8.67 -24.00 4.87
CA VAL A 55 9.82 -24.73 4.31
C VAL A 55 9.35 -25.98 3.56
N ASN A 56 8.37 -26.71 4.10
CA ASN A 56 7.79 -27.89 3.46
C ASN A 56 6.82 -27.55 2.31
N GLY A 57 6.50 -26.28 2.09
CA GLY A 57 5.51 -25.85 1.08
C GLY A 57 4.07 -26.26 1.38
N THR A 58 3.75 -26.54 2.64
CA THR A 58 2.41 -26.97 3.08
C THR A 58 1.65 -25.92 3.88
N SER A 59 2.17 -24.70 3.93
CA SER A 59 1.62 -23.63 4.75
C SER A 59 0.27 -23.16 4.23
N PRO A 60 -0.80 -23.24 5.05
CA PRO A 60 -2.11 -22.71 4.68
C PRO A 60 -2.13 -21.18 4.56
N TYR A 61 -1.09 -20.51 5.04
CA TYR A 61 -0.96 -19.05 5.06
C TYR A 61 -0.37 -18.48 3.77
N CYS A 62 0.08 -19.33 2.85
CA CYS A 62 0.66 -18.96 1.55
C CYS A 62 -0.37 -18.90 0.41
N LYS A 63 -1.66 -18.97 0.69
CA LYS A 63 -2.75 -19.01 -0.31
C LYS A 63 -2.68 -17.86 -1.33
N ASN A 64 -2.35 -16.65 -0.92
CA ASN A 64 -2.23 -15.52 -1.84
C ASN A 64 -1.12 -15.72 -2.88
N CYS A 65 0.01 -16.32 -2.48
CA CYS A 65 1.06 -16.68 -3.41
C CYS A 65 0.62 -17.82 -4.34
N ASP A 66 -0.09 -18.82 -3.81
CA ASP A 66 -0.59 -19.96 -4.61
C ASP A 66 -1.62 -19.49 -5.66
N ILE A 67 -2.53 -18.58 -5.28
CA ILE A 67 -3.51 -17.97 -6.19
C ILE A 67 -2.80 -17.17 -7.29
N ASN A 68 -1.84 -16.32 -6.92
CA ASN A 68 -1.10 -15.52 -7.89
C ASN A 68 -0.31 -16.39 -8.87
N ASP A 69 0.36 -17.43 -8.38
CA ASP A 69 1.12 -18.36 -9.22
C ASP A 69 0.23 -19.24 -10.11
N ALA A 70 -1.03 -19.48 -9.70
CA ALA A 70 -2.01 -20.17 -10.53
C ALA A 70 -2.53 -19.29 -11.70
N ILE A 71 -2.63 -17.96 -11.47
CA ILE A 71 -3.06 -16.99 -12.48
C ILE A 71 -1.89 -16.67 -13.43
N ILE A 72 -0.74 -16.31 -12.86
CA ILE A 72 0.47 -15.99 -13.62
C ILE A 72 1.64 -16.76 -13.00
N PRO A 73 2.17 -17.79 -13.66
CA PRO A 73 3.27 -18.60 -13.14
C PRO A 73 4.48 -17.75 -12.72
N ASN A 74 5.01 -18.01 -11.52
CA ASN A 74 6.17 -17.33 -10.93
C ASN A 74 5.96 -15.82 -10.65
N SER A 75 4.72 -15.35 -10.50
CA SER A 75 4.42 -13.95 -10.24
C SER A 75 4.33 -13.60 -8.75
N SER A 76 4.21 -14.59 -7.88
CA SER A 76 4.01 -14.35 -6.45
C SER A 76 5.24 -13.78 -5.74
N GLN A 77 5.02 -13.18 -4.58
CA GLN A 77 6.08 -12.68 -3.70
C GLN A 77 7.06 -13.78 -3.27
N ARG A 78 6.62 -15.03 -3.17
CA ARG A 78 7.48 -16.20 -2.93
C ARG A 78 8.65 -16.25 -3.90
N HIS A 79 8.37 -16.09 -5.20
CA HIS A 79 9.42 -16.10 -6.23
C HIS A 79 10.31 -14.87 -6.16
N THR A 80 9.76 -13.72 -5.75
CA THR A 80 10.55 -12.51 -5.52
C THR A 80 11.54 -12.73 -4.38
N PHE A 81 11.09 -13.26 -3.23
CA PHE A 81 11.97 -13.59 -2.11
C PHE A 81 13.02 -14.64 -2.49
N ASN A 82 12.61 -15.73 -3.13
CA ASN A 82 13.55 -16.82 -3.49
C ASN A 82 14.59 -16.38 -4.54
N ARG A 83 14.28 -15.40 -5.39
CA ARG A 83 15.26 -14.79 -6.32
C ARG A 83 16.20 -13.82 -5.62
N ALA A 84 15.67 -13.02 -4.68
CA ALA A 84 16.47 -12.04 -3.96
C ALA A 84 17.36 -12.68 -2.88
N PHE A 85 16.83 -13.67 -2.18
CA PHE A 85 17.48 -14.26 -1.02
C PHE A 85 17.37 -15.79 -1.02
N SER A 86 18.51 -16.46 -0.99
CA SER A 86 18.52 -17.90 -0.69
C SER A 86 18.24 -18.11 0.81
N SER A 87 17.46 -19.15 1.13
CA SER A 87 17.24 -19.53 2.52
C SER A 87 18.50 -20.14 3.11
N PRO A 88 19.04 -19.61 4.24
CA PRO A 88 20.21 -20.18 4.91
C PRO A 88 19.88 -21.38 5.78
N GLY A 89 18.61 -21.79 5.86
CA GLY A 89 18.15 -22.87 6.74
C GLY A 89 17.99 -22.47 8.22
N HIS A 90 18.25 -21.23 8.55
CA HIS A 90 18.04 -20.59 9.87
C HIS A 90 17.70 -19.14 9.67
N GLN A 91 17.24 -18.46 10.71
CA GLN A 91 16.90 -17.04 10.63
C GLN A 91 18.16 -16.19 10.39
N GLN A 92 18.12 -15.42 9.31
CA GLN A 92 19.12 -14.41 8.98
C GLN A 92 18.41 -13.24 8.30
N LEU A 93 18.10 -12.21 9.05
CA LEU A 93 17.33 -11.05 8.55
C LEU A 93 18.08 -10.34 7.43
N LYS A 94 17.43 -10.23 6.28
CA LYS A 94 17.89 -9.51 5.07
C LYS A 94 16.93 -8.43 4.64
N GLN A 95 15.64 -8.59 4.95
CA GLN A 95 14.59 -7.63 4.62
C GLN A 95 13.69 -7.36 5.81
N LEU A 96 13.39 -6.09 6.02
CA LEU A 96 12.46 -5.63 7.04
C LEU A 96 11.32 -4.83 6.39
N ASP A 97 10.08 -5.02 6.87
CA ASP A 97 8.91 -4.18 6.60
C ASP A 97 8.44 -3.62 7.95
N ILE A 98 8.69 -2.34 8.19
CA ILE A 98 8.52 -1.75 9.51
C ILE A 98 7.38 -0.74 9.53
N ARG A 99 6.42 -0.96 10.45
CA ARG A 99 5.26 -0.10 10.71
C ARG A 99 5.08 0.07 12.22
N TRP A 100 5.72 1.08 12.79
CA TRP A 100 5.73 1.29 14.24
C TRP A 100 4.37 1.67 14.82
N SER A 101 3.54 2.35 14.04
CA SER A 101 2.21 2.80 14.46
C SER A 101 1.35 3.16 13.26
N ASN A 102 0.05 3.42 13.50
CA ASN A 102 -0.85 3.99 12.51
C ASN A 102 -0.80 5.54 12.46
N LEU A 103 0.21 6.17 13.09
CA LEU A 103 0.35 7.63 13.08
C LEU A 103 0.44 8.15 11.66
N CYS A 104 -0.57 8.92 11.24
CA CYS A 104 -0.70 9.51 9.91
C CYS A 104 -1.41 10.86 10.02
N ASN A 105 -1.12 11.76 9.12
CA ASN A 105 -1.74 13.09 9.04
C ASN A 105 -2.90 13.17 8.03
N LEU A 106 -3.27 12.06 7.36
CA LEU A 106 -4.30 12.04 6.31
C LEU A 106 -5.42 11.05 6.62
N THR A 107 -6.61 11.32 6.05
CA THR A 107 -7.78 10.43 6.01
C THR A 107 -8.09 10.00 4.58
N CYS A 108 -7.12 9.33 3.92
CA CYS A 108 -7.31 8.84 2.55
C CYS A 108 -8.55 7.96 2.43
N ARG A 109 -9.34 8.13 1.35
CA ARG A 109 -10.67 7.50 1.23
C ARG A 109 -10.66 5.97 1.16
N TYR A 110 -9.58 5.37 0.74
CA TYR A 110 -9.41 3.90 0.74
C TYR A 110 -8.65 3.37 1.96
N CYS A 111 -8.26 4.25 2.89
CA CYS A 111 -7.59 3.88 4.14
C CYS A 111 -8.59 3.64 5.27
N CYS A 112 -8.13 3.14 6.41
CA CYS A 112 -8.93 2.86 7.58
C CYS A 112 -8.17 3.18 8.88
N SER A 113 -8.84 3.03 10.01
CA SER A 113 -8.30 3.33 11.33
C SER A 113 -7.10 2.48 11.74
N SER A 114 -6.94 1.26 11.20
CA SER A 114 -5.74 0.44 11.47
C SER A 114 -4.46 1.04 10.88
N ASP A 115 -4.57 1.84 9.82
CA ASP A 115 -3.44 2.39 9.09
C ASP A 115 -3.38 3.94 9.12
N SER A 116 -4.35 4.60 9.77
CA SER A 116 -4.36 6.05 9.94
C SER A 116 -4.92 6.47 11.29
N SER A 117 -4.11 7.20 12.06
CA SER A 117 -4.53 7.78 13.34
C SER A 117 -5.61 8.85 13.18
N GLU A 118 -5.66 9.56 12.04
CA GLU A 118 -6.73 10.52 11.77
C GLU A 118 -8.07 9.79 11.52
N TRP A 119 -8.06 8.65 10.80
CA TRP A 119 -9.23 7.79 10.73
C TRP A 119 -9.62 7.21 12.10
N ALA A 120 -8.63 6.76 12.90
CA ALA A 120 -8.90 6.24 14.24
C ALA A 120 -9.61 7.29 15.12
N LYS A 121 -9.18 8.56 15.07
CA LYS A 121 -9.85 9.67 15.77
C LYS A 121 -11.30 9.86 15.30
N LEU A 122 -11.55 9.85 14.00
CA LEU A 122 -12.90 10.00 13.44
C LEU A 122 -13.83 8.84 13.80
N GLU A 123 -13.28 7.64 13.95
CA GLU A 123 -14.02 6.43 14.32
C GLU A 123 -14.03 6.16 15.83
N ALA A 124 -13.48 7.07 16.64
CA ALA A 124 -13.29 6.92 18.09
C ALA A 124 -12.59 5.60 18.48
N LYS A 125 -11.61 5.20 17.69
CA LYS A 125 -10.76 4.03 17.91
C LYS A 125 -9.39 4.44 18.48
N PRO A 126 -8.68 3.53 19.15
CA PRO A 126 -7.35 3.81 19.67
C PRO A 126 -6.34 4.09 18.55
N ILE A 127 -5.36 4.94 18.86
CA ILE A 127 -4.17 5.08 18.03
C ILE A 127 -3.29 3.86 18.30
N GLU A 128 -2.99 3.12 17.25
CA GLU A 128 -2.17 1.92 17.31
C GLU A 128 -0.69 2.29 17.38
N SER A 129 0.02 1.77 18.36
CA SER A 129 1.47 1.97 18.49
C SER A 129 2.10 0.85 19.29
N ILE A 130 3.38 0.60 19.05
CA ILE A 130 4.21 -0.32 19.81
C ILE A 130 4.75 0.42 21.02
N SER A 131 4.78 -0.22 22.19
CA SER A 131 5.39 0.37 23.40
C SER A 131 6.89 0.60 23.20
N ARG A 132 7.46 1.53 23.97
CA ARG A 132 8.88 1.86 23.88
C ARG A 132 9.79 0.65 24.15
N ASP A 133 9.45 -0.16 25.14
CA ASP A 133 10.27 -1.31 25.52
C ASP A 133 10.28 -2.39 24.41
N TYR A 134 9.12 -2.65 23.80
CA TYR A 134 9.05 -3.59 22.70
C TYR A 134 9.71 -3.05 21.42
N ALA A 135 9.55 -1.75 21.15
CA ALA A 135 10.28 -1.11 20.05
C ALA A 135 11.80 -1.21 20.25
N GLN A 136 12.29 -1.02 21.49
CA GLN A 136 13.71 -1.17 21.80
C GLN A 136 14.19 -2.60 21.53
N GLY A 137 13.44 -3.63 21.95
CA GLY A 137 13.79 -5.03 21.66
C GLY A 137 13.91 -5.32 20.16
N VAL A 138 13.03 -4.71 19.34
CA VAL A 138 13.15 -4.80 17.86
C VAL A 138 14.41 -4.09 17.36
N LEU A 139 14.69 -2.88 17.85
CA LEU A 139 15.88 -2.12 17.47
C LEU A 139 17.17 -2.89 17.85
N ASP A 140 17.18 -3.54 19.00
CA ASP A 140 18.33 -4.36 19.44
C ASP A 140 18.51 -5.59 18.52
N LEU A 141 17.43 -6.26 18.12
CA LEU A 141 17.48 -7.33 17.13
C LEU A 141 18.03 -6.84 15.78
N ILE A 142 17.57 -5.69 15.31
CA ILE A 142 18.05 -5.08 14.06
C ILE A 142 19.54 -4.74 14.18
N LYS A 143 19.96 -4.15 15.27
CA LYS A 143 21.38 -3.82 15.54
C LYS A 143 22.27 -5.05 15.51
N GLN A 144 21.82 -6.17 16.07
CA GLN A 144 22.56 -7.45 16.03
C GLN A 144 22.68 -8.00 14.61
N ASN A 145 21.68 -7.75 13.76
CA ASN A 145 21.62 -8.26 12.38
C ASN A 145 22.02 -7.22 11.31
N ARG A 146 22.47 -6.01 11.68
CA ARG A 146 22.68 -4.88 10.76
C ARG A 146 23.54 -5.20 9.54
N ASN A 147 24.53 -6.06 9.70
CA ASN A 147 25.47 -6.43 8.64
C ASN A 147 24.85 -7.39 7.58
N THR A 148 23.70 -8.00 7.88
CA THR A 148 23.00 -8.92 6.97
C THR A 148 21.76 -8.27 6.35
N ILE A 149 21.25 -7.22 6.94
CA ILE A 149 20.06 -6.48 6.44
C ILE A 149 20.44 -5.73 5.17
N GLN A 150 19.75 -6.03 4.09
CA GLN A 150 20.00 -5.46 2.77
C GLN A 150 18.94 -4.43 2.37
N VAL A 151 17.68 -4.64 2.80
CA VAL A 151 16.55 -3.77 2.43
C VAL A 151 15.66 -3.53 3.64
N VAL A 152 15.28 -2.27 3.85
CA VAL A 152 14.28 -1.86 4.85
C VAL A 152 13.18 -1.08 4.16
N TYR A 153 11.95 -1.56 4.31
CA TYR A 153 10.74 -0.85 3.91
C TYR A 153 10.22 -0.05 5.11
N LEU A 154 10.18 1.26 4.98
CA LEU A 154 9.56 2.16 5.94
C LEU A 154 8.13 2.47 5.50
N LEU A 155 7.16 1.94 6.24
CA LEU A 155 5.74 2.08 6.00
C LEU A 155 5.01 2.48 7.30
N GLY A 156 3.73 2.19 7.38
CA GLY A 156 2.88 2.47 8.52
C GLY A 156 1.80 3.45 8.16
N GLY A 157 1.42 4.35 9.06
CA GLY A 157 0.58 5.50 8.73
C GLY A 157 1.34 6.44 7.77
N GLU A 158 2.20 7.29 8.34
CA GLU A 158 3.17 8.09 7.57
C GLU A 158 4.57 7.90 8.16
N PRO A 159 5.52 7.30 7.44
CA PRO A 159 6.83 6.95 7.98
C PRO A 159 7.68 8.16 8.38
N LEU A 160 7.48 9.33 7.77
CA LEU A 160 8.18 10.56 8.14
C LEU A 160 7.72 11.14 9.49
N LEU A 161 6.62 10.64 10.06
CA LEU A 161 6.11 10.99 11.39
C LEU A 161 6.46 9.95 12.46
N GLN A 162 7.04 8.81 12.08
CA GLN A 162 7.33 7.70 12.99
C GLN A 162 8.67 7.94 13.70
N LYS A 163 8.61 8.31 14.99
CA LYS A 163 9.80 8.63 15.78
C LYS A 163 10.84 7.50 15.80
N TYR A 164 10.41 6.24 15.91
CA TYR A 164 11.35 5.11 15.94
C TYR A 164 12.09 4.88 14.61
N ASN A 165 11.69 5.50 13.51
CA ASN A 165 12.48 5.52 12.28
C ASN A 165 13.77 6.32 12.45
N GLU A 166 13.82 7.34 13.33
CA GLU A 166 15.07 8.03 13.67
C GLU A 166 16.08 7.07 14.29
N ASP A 167 15.62 6.32 15.32
CA ASP A 167 16.46 5.36 16.04
C ASP A 167 16.89 4.19 15.14
N LEU A 168 15.97 3.72 14.28
CA LEU A 168 16.25 2.68 13.28
C LEU A 168 17.34 3.09 12.30
N LEU A 169 17.24 4.29 11.72
CA LEU A 169 18.21 4.80 10.76
C LEU A 169 19.61 5.01 11.39
N ASP A 170 19.70 5.30 12.69
CA ASP A 170 20.97 5.43 13.40
C ASP A 170 21.73 4.10 13.56
N ILE A 171 21.04 2.97 13.54
CA ILE A 171 21.65 1.65 13.77
C ILE A 171 21.89 0.85 12.49
N LEU A 172 21.25 1.23 11.38
CA LEU A 172 21.44 0.55 10.10
C LEU A 172 22.83 0.84 9.48
N ASP A 173 23.33 -0.12 8.71
CA ASP A 173 24.48 0.14 7.83
C ASP A 173 24.03 1.09 6.70
N ASN A 174 24.88 2.07 6.36
CA ASN A 174 24.57 3.03 5.29
C ASN A 174 24.47 2.39 3.90
N LYS A 175 24.93 1.14 3.72
CA LYS A 175 24.74 0.37 2.48
C LYS A 175 23.36 -0.24 2.36
N THR A 176 22.58 -0.25 3.45
CA THR A 176 21.21 -0.77 3.43
C THR A 176 20.36 0.07 2.49
N GLN A 177 19.64 -0.59 1.58
CA GLN A 177 18.64 0.07 0.76
C GLN A 177 17.43 0.42 1.62
N ILE A 178 16.99 1.66 1.54
CA ILE A 178 15.77 2.13 2.21
C ILE A 178 14.69 2.38 1.19
N ASP A 179 13.59 1.67 1.30
CA ASP A 179 12.38 1.87 0.50
C ASP A 179 11.32 2.53 1.37
N ILE A 180 11.07 3.83 1.17
CA ILE A 180 10.07 4.56 1.94
C ILE A 180 8.79 4.73 1.12
N VAL A 181 7.63 4.34 1.69
CA VAL A 181 6.30 4.58 1.09
C VAL A 181 5.62 5.68 1.89
N THR A 182 5.53 6.86 1.30
CA THR A 182 5.09 8.09 1.98
C THR A 182 3.97 8.79 1.22
N ASN A 183 3.10 9.48 1.95
CA ASN A 183 2.17 10.44 1.37
C ASN A 183 2.87 11.76 0.99
N LEU A 184 4.07 11.98 1.50
CA LEU A 184 4.92 13.15 1.28
C LEU A 184 4.20 14.48 1.54
N ASN A 185 3.20 14.49 2.40
CA ASN A 185 2.41 15.66 2.78
C ASN A 185 2.73 16.14 4.20
N VAL A 186 4.02 16.11 4.53
CA VAL A 186 4.60 16.61 5.78
C VAL A 186 5.64 17.67 5.46
N ARG A 187 5.91 18.56 6.40
CA ARG A 187 7.03 19.51 6.25
C ARG A 187 8.34 18.74 6.33
N LEU A 188 9.21 18.92 5.33
CA LEU A 188 10.53 18.27 5.29
C LEU A 188 11.58 19.08 6.09
N ASP A 189 11.41 20.39 6.17
CA ASP A 189 12.25 21.26 6.99
C ASP A 189 12.17 20.84 8.46
N ASN A 190 13.33 20.56 9.07
CA ASN A 190 13.47 20.05 10.44
C ASN A 190 12.84 18.65 10.68
N ASN A 191 12.51 17.88 9.64
CA ASN A 191 12.08 16.50 9.78
C ASN A 191 13.30 15.59 9.97
N ARG A 192 13.44 15.03 11.18
CA ARG A 192 14.64 14.26 11.55
C ARG A 192 14.79 12.96 10.77
N VAL A 193 13.68 12.28 10.46
CA VAL A 193 13.71 11.06 9.62
C VAL A 193 14.23 11.42 8.22
N TYR A 194 13.69 12.50 7.63
CA TYR A 194 14.12 13.00 6.33
C TYR A 194 15.61 13.35 6.31
N GLU A 195 16.10 14.10 7.32
CA GLU A 195 17.51 14.47 7.40
C GLU A 195 18.44 13.26 7.53
N LYS A 196 18.03 12.23 8.30
CA LYS A 196 18.81 10.99 8.41
C LYS A 196 18.84 10.19 7.11
N LEU A 197 17.75 10.18 6.34
CA LEU A 197 17.69 9.50 5.04
C LEU A 197 18.74 10.05 4.05
N LYS A 198 19.14 11.31 4.15
CA LYS A 198 20.20 11.91 3.28
C LYS A 198 21.56 11.22 3.45
N SER A 199 21.81 10.51 4.54
CA SER A 199 23.04 9.76 4.75
C SER A 199 23.07 8.38 4.05
N PHE A 200 21.96 7.94 3.48
CA PHE A 200 21.85 6.66 2.78
C PHE A 200 21.91 6.86 1.27
N PRO A 201 22.88 6.27 0.57
CA PRO A 201 23.03 6.45 -0.89
C PRO A 201 21.95 5.71 -1.70
N HIS A 202 21.24 4.74 -1.07
CA HIS A 202 20.26 3.89 -1.73
C HIS A 202 18.87 4.06 -1.11
N VAL A 203 18.31 5.28 -1.20
CA VAL A 203 16.92 5.55 -0.79
C VAL A 203 16.02 5.52 -2.02
N ARG A 204 14.91 4.78 -1.96
CA ARG A 204 13.83 4.84 -2.94
C ARG A 204 12.58 5.46 -2.33
N TRP A 205 12.15 6.56 -2.89
CA TRP A 205 10.98 7.31 -2.49
C TRP A 205 9.77 6.86 -3.29
N ASN A 206 8.92 6.03 -2.70
CA ASN A 206 7.65 5.62 -3.29
C ASN A 206 6.57 6.59 -2.82
N VAL A 207 6.33 7.62 -3.62
CA VAL A 207 5.42 8.72 -3.29
C VAL A 207 4.01 8.34 -3.71
N SER A 208 3.12 8.32 -2.77
CA SER A 208 1.73 7.92 -2.96
C SER A 208 0.91 9.03 -3.62
N VAL A 209 0.68 8.95 -4.92
CA VAL A 209 -0.05 9.96 -5.72
C VAL A 209 -1.03 9.26 -6.66
N ASP A 210 -2.34 9.30 -6.36
CA ASP A 210 -3.36 8.56 -7.13
C ASP A 210 -4.04 9.41 -8.20
N ASN A 211 -3.95 10.73 -8.06
CA ASN A 211 -4.59 11.74 -8.91
C ASN A 211 -3.82 13.06 -8.85
N ILE A 212 -4.32 14.12 -9.48
CA ILE A 212 -3.71 15.45 -9.51
C ILE A 212 -4.66 16.51 -8.95
N GLY A 213 -4.09 17.60 -8.43
CA GLY A 213 -4.83 18.78 -7.98
C GLY A 213 -5.94 18.46 -6.96
N ASP A 214 -7.11 19.04 -7.16
CA ASP A 214 -8.26 18.87 -6.27
C ASP A 214 -8.72 17.40 -6.15
N ARG A 215 -8.54 16.57 -7.22
CA ARG A 215 -8.83 15.13 -7.17
C ARG A 215 -7.86 14.37 -6.28
N PHE A 216 -6.60 14.77 -6.26
CA PHE A 216 -5.62 14.22 -5.31
C PHE A 216 -6.02 14.54 -3.87
N GLU A 217 -6.33 15.81 -3.58
CA GLU A 217 -6.76 16.26 -2.25
C GLU A 217 -8.09 15.61 -1.81
N TYR A 218 -8.97 15.32 -2.76
CA TYR A 218 -10.21 14.59 -2.49
C TYR A 218 -9.95 13.15 -2.07
N VAL A 219 -9.14 12.40 -2.84
CA VAL A 219 -8.84 10.98 -2.56
C VAL A 219 -7.98 10.85 -1.31
N ARG A 220 -6.96 11.70 -1.18
CA ARG A 220 -6.07 11.78 -0.01
C ARG A 220 -6.46 12.95 0.89
N HIS A 221 -7.67 12.84 1.45
CA HIS A 221 -8.23 13.93 2.25
C HIS A 221 -7.30 14.35 3.41
N GLY A 222 -7.09 15.67 3.51
CA GLY A 222 -6.11 16.30 4.40
C GLY A 222 -4.76 16.61 3.74
N ALA A 223 -4.53 16.10 2.52
CA ALA A 223 -3.35 16.45 1.73
C ALA A 223 -3.46 17.85 1.12
N ASN A 224 -2.29 18.44 0.80
CA ASN A 224 -2.15 19.67 0.06
C ASN A 224 -1.30 19.41 -1.19
N TRP A 225 -1.85 19.73 -2.36
CA TRP A 225 -1.22 19.46 -3.64
C TRP A 225 0.08 20.25 -3.87
N ASP A 226 0.07 21.52 -3.51
CA ASP A 226 1.24 22.39 -3.69
C ASP A 226 2.39 21.98 -2.76
N LEU A 227 2.08 21.57 -1.51
CA LEU A 227 3.07 21.01 -0.60
C LEU A 227 3.70 19.74 -1.16
N LEU A 228 2.88 18.84 -1.75
CA LEU A 228 3.38 17.63 -2.39
C LEU A 228 4.38 17.96 -3.51
N LEU A 229 4.01 18.88 -4.42
CA LEU A 229 4.88 19.27 -5.54
C LEU A 229 6.19 19.89 -5.06
N ASN A 230 6.13 20.80 -4.09
CA ASN A 230 7.33 21.42 -3.49
C ASN A 230 8.22 20.35 -2.83
N ASN A 231 7.64 19.38 -2.14
CA ASN A 231 8.40 18.30 -1.54
C ASN A 231 9.01 17.35 -2.59
N ILE A 232 8.33 17.06 -3.70
CA ILE A 232 8.90 16.28 -4.81
C ILE A 232 10.11 17.03 -5.40
N ASP A 233 10.02 18.33 -5.60
CA ASP A 233 11.13 19.11 -6.11
C ASP A 233 12.32 19.13 -5.12
N THR A 234 12.05 19.20 -3.81
CA THR A 234 13.08 19.05 -2.77
C THR A 234 13.73 17.66 -2.82
N LEU A 235 12.95 16.58 -2.98
CA LEU A 235 13.50 15.22 -3.15
C LEU A 235 14.40 15.11 -4.39
N LYS A 236 14.01 15.74 -5.51
CA LYS A 236 14.82 15.74 -6.74
C LYS A 236 16.18 16.41 -6.52
N GLN A 237 16.20 17.48 -5.73
CA GLN A 237 17.45 18.21 -5.39
C GLN A 237 18.34 17.39 -4.46
N ASP A 238 17.77 16.77 -3.42
CA ASP A 238 18.53 16.12 -2.36
C ASP A 238 18.94 14.68 -2.71
N PHE A 239 18.10 13.93 -3.45
CA PHE A 239 18.31 12.51 -3.76
C PHE A 239 18.47 12.22 -5.26
N GLY A 240 18.06 13.12 -6.11
CA GLY A 240 18.01 12.90 -7.56
C GLY A 240 16.73 12.21 -8.04
N GLN A 241 16.32 12.58 -9.25
CA GLN A 241 15.05 12.11 -9.86
C GLN A 241 14.93 10.59 -9.97
N ALA A 242 16.04 9.87 -10.22
CA ALA A 242 16.07 8.42 -10.37
C ALA A 242 15.68 7.65 -9.08
N HIS A 243 15.67 8.32 -7.93
CA HIS A 243 15.30 7.74 -6.64
C HIS A 243 13.82 7.94 -6.29
N ILE A 244 13.03 8.60 -7.15
CA ILE A 244 11.64 8.96 -6.89
C ILE A 244 10.73 8.17 -7.81
N PHE A 245 9.73 7.52 -7.23
CA PHE A 245 8.71 6.74 -7.91
C PHE A 245 7.33 7.20 -7.46
N LEU A 246 6.39 7.39 -8.39
CA LEU A 246 5.00 7.57 -8.02
C LEU A 246 4.35 6.20 -7.84
N HIS A 247 3.61 6.05 -6.76
CA HIS A 247 2.95 4.80 -6.37
C HIS A 247 1.44 4.99 -6.26
N PRO A 248 0.72 5.10 -7.40
CA PRO A 248 -0.72 5.24 -7.42
C PRO A 248 -1.43 3.92 -7.14
N VAL A 249 -2.60 4.04 -6.49
CA VAL A 249 -3.58 2.96 -6.40
C VAL A 249 -4.59 3.13 -7.53
N TYR A 250 -4.58 2.20 -8.51
CA TYR A 250 -5.58 2.19 -9.57
C TYR A 250 -6.94 1.75 -8.98
N SER A 251 -7.90 2.63 -9.05
CA SER A 251 -9.22 2.48 -8.46
C SER A 251 -10.28 3.15 -9.36
N ILE A 252 -11.53 3.13 -8.94
CA ILE A 252 -12.59 3.84 -9.65
C ILE A 252 -12.31 5.35 -9.80
N TRP A 253 -11.61 5.97 -8.84
CA TRP A 253 -11.26 7.40 -8.91
C TRP A 253 -10.18 7.69 -9.95
N SER A 254 -9.17 6.82 -10.10
CA SER A 254 -8.08 7.04 -11.04
C SER A 254 -8.46 6.67 -12.49
N ALA A 255 -9.37 5.72 -12.67
CA ALA A 255 -9.76 5.23 -13.98
C ALA A 255 -10.33 6.33 -14.92
N PHE A 256 -11.07 7.29 -14.36
CA PHE A 256 -11.72 8.37 -15.10
C PHE A 256 -10.96 9.71 -15.12
N SER A 257 -9.69 9.67 -14.75
CA SER A 257 -8.74 10.81 -14.83
C SER A 257 -7.35 10.37 -15.29
N LEU A 258 -7.30 9.18 -15.92
CA LEU A 258 -6.05 8.48 -16.23
C LEU A 258 -5.16 9.24 -17.20
N ALA A 259 -5.74 9.84 -18.25
CA ALA A 259 -4.98 10.58 -19.27
C ALA A 259 -4.26 11.81 -18.66
N GLU A 260 -4.98 12.59 -17.85
CA GLU A 260 -4.43 13.77 -17.16
C GLU A 260 -3.31 13.36 -16.18
N TYR A 261 -3.52 12.25 -15.45
CA TYR A 261 -2.52 11.72 -14.53
C TYR A 261 -1.24 11.29 -15.24
N LEU A 262 -1.36 10.55 -16.35
CA LEU A 262 -0.20 10.09 -17.13
C LEU A 262 0.56 11.24 -17.78
N ASP A 263 -0.14 12.25 -18.29
CA ASP A 263 0.48 13.47 -18.82
C ASP A 263 1.27 14.22 -17.71
N PHE A 264 0.70 14.32 -16.52
CA PHE A 264 1.40 14.86 -15.36
C PHE A 264 2.68 14.06 -15.03
N THR A 265 2.60 12.72 -14.98
CA THR A 265 3.77 11.88 -14.65
C THR A 265 4.87 11.99 -15.68
N GLN A 266 4.53 12.11 -16.97
CA GLN A 266 5.49 12.34 -18.06
C GLN A 266 6.20 13.70 -17.89
N ARG A 267 5.46 14.76 -17.60
CA ARG A 267 6.05 16.10 -17.35
C ARG A 267 6.92 16.09 -16.11
N LEU A 268 6.52 15.39 -15.06
CA LEU A 268 7.31 15.24 -13.83
C LEU A 268 8.60 14.45 -14.06
N GLY A 269 8.62 13.56 -15.05
CA GLY A 269 9.75 12.76 -15.48
C GLY A 269 10.14 11.64 -14.51
N VAL A 270 9.21 11.15 -13.69
CA VAL A 270 9.45 10.07 -12.72
C VAL A 270 8.73 8.79 -13.13
N GLU A 271 9.25 7.64 -12.69
CA GLU A 271 8.62 6.35 -12.96
C GLU A 271 7.36 6.14 -12.12
N VAL A 272 6.41 5.40 -12.68
CA VAL A 272 5.15 5.04 -12.01
C VAL A 272 5.12 3.55 -11.69
N TRP A 273 4.85 3.23 -10.43
CA TRP A 273 4.69 1.86 -9.95
C TRP A 273 3.25 1.65 -9.47
N TRP A 274 2.44 1.10 -10.34
CA TRP A 274 1.02 0.92 -10.14
C TRP A 274 0.68 -0.18 -9.14
N GLN A 275 -0.32 0.07 -8.31
CA GLN A 275 -0.97 -0.92 -7.46
C GLN A 275 -2.48 -0.96 -7.78
N LEU A 276 -3.10 -2.12 -7.70
CA LEU A 276 -4.56 -2.25 -7.81
C LEU A 276 -5.22 -2.01 -6.46
N ALA A 277 -6.32 -1.27 -6.46
CA ALA A 277 -7.22 -1.23 -5.32
C ALA A 277 -7.87 -2.61 -5.14
N ASN A 278 -7.71 -3.18 -3.96
CA ASN A 278 -8.35 -4.43 -3.58
C ASN A 278 -9.28 -4.22 -2.40
N GLU A 279 -10.46 -4.84 -2.45
CA GLU A 279 -11.40 -4.89 -1.35
C GLU A 279 -11.59 -6.36 -0.99
N ASP A 280 -11.32 -6.71 0.26
CA ASP A 280 -11.42 -8.09 0.71
C ASP A 280 -12.89 -8.47 0.92
N GLU A 281 -13.41 -9.37 0.11
CA GLU A 281 -14.78 -9.87 0.18
C GLU A 281 -15.07 -10.64 1.50
N GLN A 282 -14.04 -11.04 2.23
CA GLN A 282 -14.20 -11.67 3.54
C GLN A 282 -14.64 -10.67 4.61
N PHE A 283 -14.48 -9.38 4.35
CA PHE A 283 -14.87 -8.29 5.25
C PHE A 283 -15.93 -7.39 4.59
N PRO A 284 -17.19 -7.85 4.46
CA PRO A 284 -18.23 -7.12 3.72
C PRO A 284 -18.49 -5.69 4.23
N ASP A 285 -18.29 -5.44 5.51
CA ASP A 285 -18.46 -4.13 6.13
C ASP A 285 -17.36 -3.12 5.72
N LEU A 286 -16.21 -3.62 5.22
CA LEU A 286 -15.13 -2.80 4.70
C LEU A 286 -15.22 -2.54 3.19
N ILE A 287 -16.20 -3.16 2.52
CA ILE A 287 -16.41 -2.98 1.10
C ILE A 287 -17.05 -1.61 0.85
N ARG A 288 -16.28 -0.70 0.22
CA ARG A 288 -16.68 0.68 -0.06
C ARG A 288 -17.05 0.91 -1.54
N GLY A 289 -16.84 -0.09 -2.39
CA GLY A 289 -17.17 -0.06 -3.81
C GLY A 289 -16.13 0.62 -4.71
N PHE A 290 -14.91 0.83 -4.25
CA PHE A 290 -13.86 1.45 -5.09
C PHE A 290 -13.07 0.46 -5.95
N ASN A 291 -13.26 -0.85 -5.77
CA ASN A 291 -12.69 -1.87 -6.65
C ASN A 291 -13.44 -1.89 -7.99
N LEU A 292 -12.84 -1.28 -9.00
CA LEU A 292 -13.44 -1.11 -10.33
C LEU A 292 -13.84 -2.44 -11.00
N PHE A 293 -13.09 -3.52 -10.76
CA PHE A 293 -13.33 -4.83 -11.38
C PHE A 293 -14.67 -5.47 -10.95
N LYS A 294 -15.26 -4.99 -9.88
CA LYS A 294 -16.53 -5.50 -9.33
C LYS A 294 -17.76 -4.68 -9.77
N HIS A 295 -17.56 -3.58 -10.47
CA HIS A 295 -18.66 -2.76 -11.00
C HIS A 295 -19.33 -3.40 -12.21
N SER A 296 -20.43 -2.80 -12.68
CA SER A 296 -21.17 -3.27 -13.85
C SER A 296 -20.31 -3.30 -15.12
N ALA A 297 -20.77 -4.06 -16.11
CA ALA A 297 -20.11 -4.12 -17.41
C ALA A 297 -19.99 -2.71 -18.03
N ARG A 298 -21.02 -1.87 -17.89
CA ARG A 298 -21.04 -0.51 -18.43
C ARG A 298 -19.93 0.38 -17.85
N ILE A 299 -19.75 0.37 -16.53
CA ILE A 299 -18.68 1.14 -15.87
C ILE A 299 -17.31 0.60 -16.27
N LYS A 300 -17.14 -0.73 -16.32
CA LYS A 300 -15.88 -1.38 -16.74
C LYS A 300 -15.54 -1.09 -18.20
N GLU A 301 -16.51 -1.11 -19.09
CA GLU A 301 -16.31 -0.75 -20.50
C GLU A 301 -15.92 0.71 -20.68
N SER A 302 -16.58 1.63 -19.93
CA SER A 302 -16.21 3.04 -19.97
C SER A 302 -14.79 3.27 -19.46
N ALA A 303 -14.40 2.63 -18.35
CA ALA A 303 -13.03 2.66 -17.86
C ALA A 303 -12.03 2.03 -18.85
N GLY A 304 -12.41 0.94 -19.52
CA GLY A 304 -11.63 0.34 -20.59
C GLY A 304 -11.39 1.28 -21.77
N LYS A 305 -12.41 2.05 -22.16
CA LYS A 305 -12.27 3.07 -23.21
C LYS A 305 -11.30 4.18 -22.83
N GLN A 306 -11.23 4.57 -21.55
CA GLN A 306 -10.22 5.52 -21.07
C GLN A 306 -8.80 4.98 -21.32
N ILE A 307 -8.58 3.68 -21.09
CA ILE A 307 -7.28 3.03 -21.37
C ILE A 307 -7.01 2.96 -22.87
N ASP A 308 -8.00 2.58 -23.67
CA ASP A 308 -7.88 2.44 -25.14
C ASP A 308 -7.59 3.78 -25.84
N GLN A 309 -8.02 4.89 -25.26
CA GLN A 309 -7.83 6.25 -25.78
C GLN A 309 -6.48 6.88 -25.38
N LEU A 310 -5.69 6.21 -24.52
CA LEU A 310 -4.38 6.73 -24.12
C LEU A 310 -3.44 6.85 -25.30
N GLY A 311 -2.74 7.95 -25.37
CA GLY A 311 -1.66 8.17 -26.31
C GLY A 311 -0.40 7.37 -25.97
N ARG A 312 0.76 8.00 -26.15
CA ARG A 312 2.04 7.38 -25.83
C ARG A 312 2.25 7.35 -24.31
N VAL A 313 2.41 6.16 -23.75
CA VAL A 313 2.70 5.92 -22.32
C VAL A 313 3.99 5.11 -22.16
N ASP A 314 4.62 5.20 -21.00
CA ASP A 314 5.81 4.40 -20.69
C ASP A 314 5.51 2.89 -20.69
N TYR A 315 6.57 2.07 -20.84
CA TYR A 315 6.42 0.61 -20.99
C TYR A 315 5.75 -0.04 -19.76
N ARG A 316 6.06 0.41 -18.54
CA ARG A 316 5.50 -0.19 -17.31
C ARG A 316 4.03 0.13 -17.18
N SER A 317 3.65 1.40 -17.37
CA SER A 317 2.25 1.83 -17.37
C SER A 317 1.47 1.13 -18.48
N LYS A 318 2.02 1.01 -19.68
CA LYS A 318 1.39 0.27 -20.80
C LYS A 318 1.13 -1.18 -20.45
N LYS A 319 2.12 -1.87 -19.87
CA LYS A 319 1.98 -3.28 -19.46
C LYS A 319 0.93 -3.44 -18.38
N PHE A 320 0.99 -2.61 -17.33
CA PHE A 320 0.02 -2.65 -16.23
C PHE A 320 -1.40 -2.36 -16.72
N LEU A 321 -1.59 -1.28 -17.47
CA LEU A 321 -2.91 -0.87 -17.96
C LEU A 321 -3.49 -1.88 -18.97
N GLY A 322 -2.64 -2.55 -19.75
CA GLY A 322 -3.07 -3.69 -20.57
C GLY A 322 -3.64 -4.83 -19.74
N GLN A 323 -2.97 -5.22 -18.66
CA GLN A 323 -3.48 -6.23 -17.73
C GLN A 323 -4.78 -5.80 -17.04
N VAL A 324 -4.89 -4.51 -16.67
CA VAL A 324 -6.12 -3.94 -16.13
C VAL A 324 -7.25 -4.03 -17.15
N ARG A 325 -7.00 -3.64 -18.40
CA ARG A 325 -7.97 -3.68 -19.51
C ARG A 325 -8.51 -5.09 -19.72
N ASP A 326 -7.63 -6.07 -19.79
CA ASP A 326 -8.00 -7.48 -19.94
C ASP A 326 -8.80 -7.99 -18.73
N GLY A 327 -8.39 -7.63 -17.52
CA GLY A 327 -9.06 -7.97 -16.27
C GLY A 327 -10.47 -7.38 -16.17
N LEU A 328 -10.68 -6.12 -16.62
CA LEU A 328 -12.01 -5.50 -16.64
C LEU A 328 -13.01 -6.29 -17.49
N LEU A 329 -12.57 -6.83 -18.60
CA LEU A 329 -13.40 -7.64 -19.49
C LEU A 329 -13.70 -9.04 -18.93
N ALA A 330 -12.72 -9.63 -18.24
CA ALA A 330 -12.79 -11.02 -17.76
C ALA A 330 -13.53 -11.18 -16.41
N THR A 331 -13.65 -10.12 -15.61
CA THR A 331 -14.20 -10.21 -14.25
C THR A 331 -15.71 -10.10 -14.22
N THR A 332 -16.33 -10.90 -13.33
CA THR A 332 -17.77 -10.84 -13.09
C THR A 332 -18.13 -9.61 -12.27
N SER A 333 -19.19 -8.92 -12.67
CA SER A 333 -19.76 -7.79 -11.93
C SER A 333 -20.48 -8.30 -10.67
N VAL A 334 -20.48 -7.46 -9.63
CA VAL A 334 -21.20 -7.74 -8.37
C VAL A 334 -22.31 -6.69 -8.21
N LEU A 335 -23.53 -7.16 -8.11
CA LEU A 335 -24.71 -6.29 -7.95
C LEU A 335 -24.57 -5.43 -6.68
N GLY A 336 -25.02 -4.16 -6.75
CA GLY A 336 -25.00 -3.24 -5.63
C GLY A 336 -23.69 -2.49 -5.41
N ARG A 337 -22.72 -2.60 -6.31
CA ARG A 337 -21.42 -1.89 -6.16
C ARG A 337 -21.58 -0.38 -6.34
N ALA A 338 -22.37 0.07 -7.28
CA ALA A 338 -22.68 1.50 -7.47
C ALA A 338 -23.37 2.08 -6.23
N GLU A 339 -24.38 1.38 -5.69
CA GLU A 339 -25.05 1.76 -4.46
C GLU A 339 -24.09 1.89 -3.26
N LYS A 340 -23.22 0.87 -3.05
CA LYS A 340 -22.22 0.89 -1.97
C LYS A 340 -21.26 2.07 -2.11
N PHE A 341 -20.76 2.31 -3.31
CA PHE A 341 -19.83 3.41 -3.57
C PHE A 341 -20.48 4.77 -3.34
N LEU A 342 -21.66 5.03 -3.91
CA LEU A 342 -22.37 6.29 -3.77
C LEU A 342 -22.80 6.55 -2.31
N SER A 343 -23.34 5.54 -1.63
CA SER A 343 -23.75 5.63 -0.24
C SER A 343 -22.57 5.88 0.69
N TRP A 344 -21.44 5.20 0.46
CA TRP A 344 -20.21 5.43 1.22
C TRP A 344 -19.64 6.82 0.94
N THR A 345 -19.61 7.24 -0.34
CA THR A 345 -19.15 8.57 -0.76
C THR A 345 -19.96 9.68 -0.07
N ALA A 346 -21.27 9.59 -0.08
CA ALA A 346 -22.15 10.59 0.55
C ALA A 346 -21.90 10.69 2.08
N ARG A 347 -21.81 9.55 2.79
CA ARG A 347 -21.48 9.54 4.23
C ARG A 347 -20.10 10.12 4.50
N ASN A 348 -19.13 9.74 3.70
CA ASN A 348 -17.76 10.18 3.85
C ASN A 348 -17.57 11.68 3.57
N GLU A 349 -18.30 12.23 2.57
CA GLU A 349 -18.32 13.67 2.31
C GLU A 349 -18.99 14.46 3.43
N GLN A 350 -20.06 13.94 4.01
CA GLN A 350 -20.70 14.56 5.16
C GLN A 350 -19.75 14.63 6.38
N GLN A 351 -18.94 13.58 6.57
CA GLN A 351 -17.97 13.51 7.66
C GLN A 351 -16.72 14.37 7.42
N LEU A 352 -16.11 14.26 6.23
CA LEU A 352 -14.83 14.90 5.91
C LEU A 352 -14.97 16.31 5.33
N LYS A 353 -16.13 16.66 4.77
CA LYS A 353 -16.43 17.99 4.18
C LYS A 353 -15.37 18.45 3.18
N PRO A 354 -15.14 17.71 2.09
CA PRO A 354 -14.14 18.08 1.09
C PRO A 354 -14.44 19.42 0.44
N LYS A 355 -13.42 20.11 -0.08
CA LYS A 355 -13.55 21.40 -0.77
C LYS A 355 -14.50 21.31 -1.97
N TYR A 356 -14.41 20.23 -2.73
CA TYR A 356 -15.30 19.93 -3.84
C TYR A 356 -15.93 18.55 -3.66
N PRO A 357 -17.25 18.38 -3.92
CA PRO A 357 -17.87 17.06 -3.83
C PRO A 357 -17.47 16.17 -5.01
N PHE A 358 -17.59 14.85 -4.82
CA PHE A 358 -17.27 13.84 -5.83
C PHE A 358 -17.91 14.10 -7.19
N LYS A 359 -19.20 14.45 -7.20
CA LYS A 359 -19.98 14.70 -8.42
C LYS A 359 -19.41 15.83 -9.29
N ASP A 360 -18.73 16.81 -8.69
CA ASP A 360 -18.13 17.93 -9.41
C ASP A 360 -16.74 17.57 -9.95
N LEU A 361 -16.00 16.74 -9.23
CA LEU A 361 -14.66 16.27 -9.62
C LEU A 361 -14.69 15.14 -10.67
N TRP A 362 -15.73 14.31 -10.65
CA TRP A 362 -15.93 13.17 -11.56
C TRP A 362 -17.36 13.14 -12.09
N SER A 363 -17.79 14.17 -12.82
CA SER A 363 -19.17 14.31 -13.31
C SER A 363 -19.59 13.16 -14.23
N GLU A 364 -18.73 12.71 -15.14
CA GLU A 364 -19.00 11.56 -16.03
C GLU A 364 -19.19 10.28 -15.22
N LEU A 365 -18.26 9.96 -14.35
CA LEU A 365 -18.35 8.77 -13.49
C LEU A 365 -19.57 8.81 -12.58
N ASN A 366 -19.90 9.98 -12.02
CA ASN A 366 -21.09 10.14 -11.18
C ASN A 366 -22.37 9.85 -11.97
N THR A 367 -22.46 10.33 -13.21
CA THR A 367 -23.60 10.04 -14.10
C THR A 367 -23.72 8.55 -14.36
N LEU A 368 -22.63 7.87 -14.72
CA LEU A 368 -22.61 6.42 -14.94
C LEU A 368 -23.05 5.62 -13.71
N LEU A 369 -22.59 6.01 -12.52
CA LEU A 369 -22.93 5.34 -11.25
C LEU A 369 -24.41 5.53 -10.89
N VAL A 370 -24.98 6.72 -11.11
CA VAL A 370 -26.40 7.00 -10.85
C VAL A 370 -27.29 6.21 -11.80
N GLU A 371 -26.95 6.16 -13.08
CA GLU A 371 -27.67 5.36 -14.07
C GLU A 371 -27.56 3.84 -13.76
N ASP A 372 -26.41 3.38 -13.33
CA ASP A 372 -26.18 1.99 -12.92
C ASP A 372 -27.05 1.62 -11.71
N LEU A 373 -27.12 2.51 -10.71
CA LEU A 373 -27.99 2.35 -9.54
C LEU A 373 -29.47 2.26 -9.93
N GLN A 374 -29.95 3.10 -10.86
CA GLN A 374 -31.32 3.04 -11.35
C GLN A 374 -31.62 1.71 -12.04
N HIS A 375 -30.70 1.19 -12.85
CA HIS A 375 -30.84 -0.12 -13.48
C HIS A 375 -30.91 -1.26 -12.45
N GLU A 376 -30.01 -1.25 -11.45
CA GLU A 376 -30.01 -2.25 -10.38
C GLU A 376 -31.32 -2.24 -9.56
N GLN A 377 -31.89 -1.06 -9.31
CA GLN A 377 -33.18 -0.94 -8.62
C GLN A 377 -34.33 -1.51 -9.45
N LEU A 378 -34.35 -1.28 -10.76
CA LEU A 378 -35.36 -1.84 -11.66
C LEU A 378 -35.24 -3.38 -11.77
N GLU A 379 -34.04 -3.93 -11.77
CA GLU A 379 -33.84 -5.39 -11.77
C GLU A 379 -34.31 -6.06 -10.47
N ARG A 380 -34.20 -5.41 -9.32
CA ARG A 380 -34.73 -5.92 -8.04
C ARG A 380 -36.27 -5.93 -7.94
N LEU A 381 -36.93 -5.14 -8.77
CA LEU A 381 -38.39 -5.05 -8.82
C LEU A 381 -39.03 -6.03 -9.81
N ARG A 382 -38.24 -6.68 -10.66
CA ARG A 382 -38.63 -7.74 -11.57
C ARG A 382 -38.44 -9.13 -10.95
#